data_4fbc68024ee139eff71a4d81cb43cd12
#
_entry.id   4fbc68024ee139eff71a4d81cb43cd12
#
_cell.length_a   1.000
_cell.length_b   1.000
_cell.length_c   1.000
_cell.angle_alpha   90.00
_cell.angle_beta   90.00
_cell.angle_gamma   90.00
#
_symmetry.space_group_name_H-M   'P 1'
#
loop_
_entity.id
_entity.type
_entity.pdbx_description
1 polymer ?
#
loop_
_entity_poly.entity_id
_entity_poly.type
_entity_poly.pdbx_seq_one_letter_code
_entity_poly.pdbx_strand_id
1 'polypeptide(L)'
;MFGRKKKNNNILNVMYYEGLQGFLQDFPCKITLEDDALIISKTNPDLNVTLPYKQITAIDALPEQNFMAQYHNITGTTAKMGTKFYYVIKYTSSSGEPKHLAFWDVSGKTMKQFLSIRERIMEQGNLADYVL
;
A
#
# COMPACT_ATOMS: atom_id res chain seq x y z
N MET A 1 10.33 -6.98 -28.46
CA MET A 1 9.91 -6.87 -28.12
C MET A 1 9.25 -6.69 -27.68
N PHE A 2 8.85 -6.61 -27.50
CA PHE A 2 8.10 -6.61 -27.26
C PHE A 2 7.62 -6.74 -26.26
N GLY A 3 7.27 -7.07 -25.90
CA GLY A 3 6.59 -7.28 -24.84
C GLY A 3 6.64 -6.48 -23.75
N ARG A 4 7.24 -5.84 -23.51
CA ARG A 4 7.41 -5.27 -22.47
C ARG A 4 6.47 -4.37 -22.06
N LYS A 5 5.69 -4.05 -22.54
CA LYS A 5 4.93 -3.14 -22.22
C LYS A 5 4.03 -3.27 -21.19
N LYS A 6 3.70 -4.22 -20.66
CA LYS A 6 2.81 -4.31 -19.66
C LYS A 6 3.29 -4.05 -18.41
N LYS A 7 4.42 -3.73 -18.22
CA LYS A 7 4.95 -3.53 -17.01
C LYS A 7 4.35 -2.46 -16.25
N ASN A 8 3.67 -1.54 -16.74
CA ASN A 8 3.14 -0.48 -15.95
C ASN A 8 2.06 -0.90 -14.98
N ASN A 9 1.50 -2.06 -15.16
CA ASN A 9 0.47 -2.52 -14.24
C ASN A 9 1.03 -2.95 -12.91
N ASN A 10 2.32 -3.04 -12.80
CA ASN A 10 2.93 -3.48 -11.57
C ASN A 10 3.47 -2.37 -10.70
N ILE A 11 3.27 -1.13 -11.11
CA ILE A 11 3.82 0.00 -10.38
C ILE A 11 2.72 0.98 -10.03
N LEU A 12 2.65 1.36 -8.76
CA LEU A 12 1.75 2.38 -8.30
C LEU A 12 2.56 3.58 -7.84
N ASN A 13 2.17 4.76 -8.28
CA ASN A 13 2.78 6.00 -7.83
C ASN A 13 1.82 6.63 -6.85
N VAL A 14 2.24 6.77 -5.62
CA VAL A 14 1.39 7.27 -4.54
C VAL A 14 2.18 8.22 -3.66
N MET A 15 1.50 8.82 -2.70
CA MET A 15 2.17 9.65 -1.71
C MET A 15 2.34 8.82 -0.45
N TYR A 16 3.50 8.92 0.17
CA TYR A 16 3.75 8.19 1.40
C TYR A 16 3.12 8.93 2.59
N TYR A 17 2.56 8.20 3.52
CA TYR A 17 2.03 8.83 4.71
C TYR A 17 2.75 8.39 5.99
N GLU A 18 2.76 7.09 6.30
CA GLU A 18 3.39 6.66 7.55
C GLU A 18 3.74 5.19 7.55
N GLY A 19 4.64 4.80 8.43
CA GLY A 19 4.97 3.41 8.69
C GLY A 19 6.40 2.98 8.39
N LEU A 20 7.18 3.80 7.68
CA LEU A 20 8.53 3.43 7.29
C LEU A 20 9.54 4.48 7.73
N GLN A 21 10.72 4.02 8.09
CA GLN A 21 11.81 4.93 8.40
C GLN A 21 12.42 5.43 7.09
N GLY A 22 12.86 6.66 7.09
CA GLY A 22 13.54 7.23 5.94
C GLY A 22 12.64 7.79 4.88
N PHE A 23 11.34 7.63 5.02
CA PHE A 23 10.36 8.18 4.09
C PHE A 23 9.72 9.40 4.75
N LEU A 24 9.52 10.44 3.96
CA LEU A 24 8.92 11.66 4.48
C LEU A 24 7.45 11.71 4.14
N GLN A 25 6.65 12.08 5.12
CA GLN A 25 5.21 12.17 4.96
C GLN A 25 4.85 13.14 3.86
N ASP A 26 3.91 12.72 3.03
CA ASP A 26 3.39 13.53 1.91
C ASP A 26 4.39 13.76 0.79
N PHE A 27 5.36 12.86 0.67
CA PHE A 27 6.27 12.87 -0.47
C PHE A 27 6.00 11.67 -1.35
N PRO A 28 6.30 11.78 -2.65
CA PRO A 28 5.98 10.69 -3.58
C PRO A 28 6.83 9.45 -3.36
N CYS A 29 6.24 8.31 -3.62
CA CYS A 29 6.97 7.06 -3.62
C CYS A 29 6.31 6.09 -4.60
N LYS A 30 6.94 4.93 -4.79
CA LYS A 30 6.43 3.92 -5.68
C LYS A 30 6.22 2.62 -4.93
N ILE A 31 5.17 1.92 -5.31
CA ILE A 31 4.96 0.56 -4.83
C ILE A 31 5.03 -0.33 -6.06
N THR A 32 6.01 -1.23 -6.09
CA THR A 32 6.20 -2.14 -7.21
C THR A 32 5.80 -3.54 -6.79
N LEU A 33 4.99 -4.19 -7.61
CA LEU A 33 4.50 -5.52 -7.33
C LEU A 33 5.44 -6.54 -7.96
N GLU A 34 6.14 -7.29 -7.13
CA GLU A 34 7.00 -8.36 -7.59
C GLU A 34 6.28 -9.70 -7.41
N ASP A 35 6.95 -10.80 -7.72
CA ASP A 35 6.30 -12.10 -7.65
C ASP A 35 5.90 -12.49 -6.24
N ASP A 36 6.70 -12.18 -5.26
CA ASP A 36 6.44 -12.61 -3.90
C ASP A 36 6.53 -11.51 -2.86
N ALA A 37 6.64 -10.26 -3.30
CA ALA A 37 6.81 -9.16 -2.37
C ALA A 37 6.43 -7.85 -3.01
N LEU A 38 6.12 -6.86 -2.20
CA LEU A 38 6.02 -5.49 -2.63
C LEU A 38 7.32 -4.79 -2.35
N ILE A 39 7.75 -3.94 -3.28
CA ILE A 39 8.93 -3.10 -3.06
C ILE A 39 8.44 -1.66 -2.98
N ILE A 40 8.67 -1.02 -1.86
CA ILE A 40 8.31 0.38 -1.68
C ILE A 40 9.60 1.19 -1.84
N SER A 41 9.62 2.11 -2.78
CA SER A 41 10.85 2.82 -3.09
C SER A 41 10.65 4.31 -3.21
N LYS A 42 11.71 5.04 -2.97
CA LYS A 42 11.75 6.48 -3.13
C LYS A 42 13.14 6.90 -3.56
N THR A 43 13.27 8.17 -3.93
CA THR A 43 14.55 8.74 -4.33
C THR A 43 14.96 9.86 -3.38
N ASN A 44 16.19 10.30 -3.48
CA ASN A 44 16.76 11.46 -2.79
C ASN A 44 16.68 11.37 -1.27
N PRO A 45 17.34 10.41 -0.62
CA PRO A 45 18.16 9.36 -1.20
C PRO A 45 17.33 8.17 -1.61
N ASP A 46 17.92 7.29 -2.40
CA ASP A 46 17.23 6.11 -2.85
C ASP A 46 17.09 5.13 -1.71
N LEU A 47 15.88 4.65 -1.51
CA LEU A 47 15.60 3.63 -0.53
C LEU A 47 14.64 2.64 -1.14
N ASN A 48 14.84 1.35 -0.85
CA ASN A 48 13.95 0.29 -1.28
C ASN A 48 13.63 -0.56 -0.07
N VAL A 49 12.35 -0.76 0.18
CA VAL A 49 11.89 -1.57 1.30
C VAL A 49 11.10 -2.73 0.73
N THR A 50 11.43 -3.93 1.16
CA THR A 50 10.78 -5.14 0.67
C THR A 50 9.81 -5.66 1.71
N LEU A 51 8.57 -5.89 1.28
CA LEU A 51 7.56 -6.46 2.15
C LEU A 51 7.02 -7.73 1.51
N PRO A 52 7.43 -8.90 2.00
CA PRO A 52 6.94 -10.16 1.45
C PRO A 52 5.43 -10.30 1.59
N TYR A 53 4.79 -10.86 0.57
CA TYR A 53 3.34 -11.02 0.60
C TYR A 53 2.88 -11.84 1.81
N LYS A 54 3.66 -12.83 2.20
CA LYS A 54 3.24 -13.67 3.30
C LYS A 54 3.19 -12.95 4.63
N GLN A 55 3.81 -11.79 4.74
CA GLN A 55 3.71 -11.01 5.96
C GLN A 55 2.49 -10.09 5.97
N ILE A 56 1.85 -9.91 4.84
CA ILE A 56 0.71 -9.00 4.72
C ILE A 56 -0.55 -9.66 5.24
N THR A 57 -1.22 -9.00 6.17
CA THR A 57 -2.43 -9.55 6.77
C THR A 57 -3.70 -8.90 6.24
N ALA A 58 -3.63 -7.67 5.76
CA ALA A 58 -4.81 -7.00 5.21
C ALA A 58 -4.39 -5.81 4.37
N ILE A 59 -5.21 -5.47 3.40
CA ILE A 59 -4.99 -4.32 2.54
C ILE A 59 -6.33 -3.62 2.37
N ASP A 60 -6.39 -2.34 2.72
CA ASP A 60 -7.62 -1.56 2.66
C ASP A 60 -7.43 -0.25 1.95
N ALA A 61 -8.50 0.22 1.31
CA ALA A 61 -8.55 1.56 0.75
C ALA A 61 -9.64 2.30 1.48
N LEU A 62 -9.31 3.43 2.08
CA LEU A 62 -10.23 4.16 2.94
C LEU A 62 -10.33 5.62 2.52
N PRO A 63 -11.53 6.22 2.56
CA PRO A 63 -11.62 7.65 2.44
C PRO A 63 -10.85 8.32 3.57
N GLU A 64 -10.40 9.53 3.33
CA GLU A 64 -9.55 10.21 4.30
C GLU A 64 -10.15 10.29 5.70
N GLN A 65 -11.41 10.64 5.81
CA GLN A 65 -11.99 10.79 7.13
C GLN A 65 -12.09 9.44 7.87
N ASN A 66 -12.29 8.37 7.14
CA ASN A 66 -12.32 7.06 7.76
C ASN A 66 -10.94 6.65 8.24
N PHE A 67 -9.93 6.93 7.44
CA PHE A 67 -8.56 6.63 7.84
C PHE A 67 -8.18 7.42 9.09
N MET A 68 -8.47 8.71 9.11
CA MET A 68 -8.11 9.53 10.24
C MET A 68 -8.84 9.10 11.52
N ALA A 69 -10.09 8.72 11.41
CA ALA A 69 -10.83 8.26 12.57
C ALA A 69 -10.28 6.93 13.09
N GLN A 70 -9.94 6.04 12.18
CA GLN A 70 -9.53 4.71 12.54
C GLN A 70 -8.09 4.61 13.03
N TYR A 71 -7.20 5.34 12.40
CA TYR A 71 -5.76 5.23 12.70
C TYR A 71 -5.19 6.38 13.49
N HIS A 72 -5.86 7.51 13.54
CA HIS A 72 -5.33 8.67 14.23
C HIS A 72 -6.30 9.25 15.25
N ASN A 73 -7.44 8.58 15.42
CA ASN A 73 -8.41 8.99 16.40
C ASN A 73 -8.88 10.43 16.21
N ILE A 74 -8.95 10.87 14.98
CA ILE A 74 -9.42 12.19 14.64
C ILE A 74 -10.81 12.05 14.08
N THR A 75 -11.80 12.62 14.77
CA THR A 75 -13.17 12.54 14.32
C THR A 75 -13.65 13.92 13.94
N GLY A 76 -14.82 13.98 13.38
CA GLY A 76 -15.31 15.23 12.87
C GLY A 76 -14.78 15.41 11.48
N THR A 77 -15.48 16.15 10.68
CA THR A 77 -15.08 16.31 9.30
C THR A 77 -14.96 17.76 9.00
N THR A 78 -14.15 18.06 8.03
CA THR A 78 -14.11 19.39 7.48
C THR A 78 -14.46 19.27 6.03
N ALA A 79 -14.81 20.36 5.44
CA ALA A 79 -15.17 20.35 4.03
C ALA A 79 -14.00 19.99 3.16
N LYS A 80 -12.79 20.09 3.69
CA LYS A 80 -11.63 19.78 2.88
C LYS A 80 -11.24 18.33 2.88
N MET A 81 -11.82 17.55 3.76
CA MET A 81 -11.53 16.14 3.75
C MET A 81 -12.36 15.47 2.70
N GLY A 82 -11.95 14.28 2.32
CA GLY A 82 -12.74 13.48 1.42
C GLY A 82 -12.24 13.44 0.01
N THR A 83 -11.18 14.18 -0.29
CA THR A 83 -10.63 14.13 -1.63
C THR A 83 -9.48 13.14 -1.74
N LYS A 84 -8.99 12.62 -0.63
CA LYS A 84 -7.91 11.66 -0.63
C LYS A 84 -8.41 10.28 -0.28
N PHE A 85 -7.78 9.28 -0.86
CA PHE A 85 -8.01 7.90 -0.46
C PHE A 85 -6.71 7.39 0.13
N TYR A 86 -6.80 6.75 1.28
CA TYR A 86 -5.64 6.20 1.94
C TYR A 86 -5.58 4.70 1.71
N TYR A 87 -4.40 4.21 1.37
CA TYR A 87 -4.16 2.80 1.10
C TYR A 87 -3.37 2.26 2.26
N VAL A 88 -3.96 1.34 2.99
CA VAL A 88 -3.34 0.82 4.21
C VAL A 88 -2.97 -0.63 4.00
N ILE A 89 -1.72 -0.95 4.28
CA ILE A 89 -1.22 -2.31 4.18
C ILE A 89 -0.86 -2.75 5.59
N LYS A 90 -1.60 -3.71 6.14
CA LYS A 90 -1.31 -4.25 7.46
C LYS A 90 -0.44 -5.47 7.31
N TYR A 91 0.54 -5.60 8.16
CA TYR A 91 1.46 -6.72 8.07
C TYR A 91 1.99 -7.08 9.45
N THR A 92 2.57 -8.28 9.53
CA THR A 92 3.26 -8.73 10.74
C THR A 92 4.74 -8.61 10.47
N SER A 93 5.44 -7.90 11.33
CA SER A 93 6.87 -7.68 11.16
C SER A 93 7.62 -8.99 11.38
N SER A 94 8.91 -8.99 11.06
CA SER A 94 9.71 -10.19 11.26
C SER A 94 9.84 -10.54 12.73
N SER A 95 9.60 -9.59 13.63
CA SER A 95 9.59 -9.89 15.06
C SER A 95 8.22 -10.32 15.56
N GLY A 96 7.22 -10.41 14.70
CA GLY A 96 5.90 -10.88 15.08
C GLY A 96 4.93 -9.81 15.50
N GLU A 97 5.27 -8.55 15.33
CA GLU A 97 4.40 -7.46 15.75
C GLU A 97 3.50 -6.99 14.62
N PRO A 98 2.24 -6.69 14.92
CA PRO A 98 1.36 -6.13 13.88
C PRO A 98 1.72 -4.68 13.63
N LYS A 99 1.82 -4.33 12.36
CA LYS A 99 2.17 -2.98 11.94
C LYS A 99 1.37 -2.61 10.70
N HIS A 100 1.46 -1.36 10.29
CA HIS A 100 0.80 -0.93 9.06
C HIS A 100 1.61 0.13 8.34
N LEU A 101 1.39 0.20 7.04
CA LEU A 101 1.91 1.26 6.18
C LEU A 101 0.73 1.99 5.61
N ALA A 102 0.87 3.29 5.39
CA ALA A 102 -0.20 4.07 4.78
C ALA A 102 0.35 4.96 3.68
N PHE A 103 -0.41 5.03 2.60
CA PHE A 103 -0.10 5.86 1.45
C PHE A 103 -1.39 6.53 1.02
N TRP A 104 -1.33 7.56 0.18
CA TRP A 104 -2.56 8.19 -0.28
C TRP A 104 -2.43 8.71 -1.70
N ASP A 105 -3.58 8.98 -2.28
CA ASP A 105 -3.67 9.47 -3.64
C ASP A 105 -5.06 10.07 -3.79
N VAL A 106 -5.27 10.83 -4.87
CA VAL A 106 -6.59 11.41 -5.11
C VAL A 106 -7.24 10.84 -6.37
N SER A 107 -6.60 9.85 -7.00
CA SER A 107 -7.07 9.33 -8.27
C SER A 107 -7.89 8.05 -8.09
N GLY A 108 -9.08 8.02 -8.65
CA GLY A 108 -9.87 6.79 -8.65
C GLY A 108 -9.24 5.68 -9.45
N LYS A 109 -8.42 6.03 -10.43
CA LYS A 109 -7.72 5.03 -11.20
C LYS A 109 -6.69 4.30 -10.35
N THR A 110 -5.97 5.05 -9.53
CA THR A 110 -4.99 4.44 -8.63
C THR A 110 -5.69 3.52 -7.63
N MET A 111 -6.86 3.93 -7.15
CA MET A 111 -7.58 3.09 -6.22
C MET A 111 -7.96 1.76 -6.86
N LYS A 112 -8.41 1.78 -8.11
CA LYS A 112 -8.75 0.55 -8.78
C LYS A 112 -7.55 -0.36 -8.94
N GLN A 113 -6.40 0.21 -9.28
CA GLN A 113 -5.17 -0.57 -9.38
C GLN A 113 -4.79 -1.17 -8.05
N PHE A 114 -4.92 -0.39 -6.99
CA PHE A 114 -4.56 -0.86 -5.65
C PHE A 114 -5.46 -2.02 -5.22
N LEU A 115 -6.75 -1.92 -5.46
CA LEU A 115 -7.66 -3.00 -5.09
C LEU A 115 -7.43 -4.25 -5.91
N SER A 116 -7.04 -4.10 -7.16
CA SER A 116 -6.69 -5.23 -7.99
C SER A 116 -5.46 -5.95 -7.46
N ILE A 117 -4.47 -5.18 -7.02
CA ILE A 117 -3.27 -5.74 -6.43
C ILE A 117 -3.61 -6.48 -5.13
N ARG A 118 -4.53 -5.93 -4.36
CA ARG A 118 -4.94 -6.57 -3.13
C ARG A 118 -5.44 -7.99 -3.37
N GLU A 119 -6.25 -8.17 -4.40
CA GLU A 119 -6.76 -9.49 -4.69
C GLU A 119 -5.66 -10.46 -5.03
N ARG A 120 -4.70 -10.02 -5.84
CA ARG A 120 -3.57 -10.88 -6.20
C ARG A 120 -2.74 -11.28 -5.00
N ILE A 121 -2.46 -10.33 -4.12
CA ILE A 121 -1.65 -10.59 -2.96
C ILE A 121 -2.34 -11.54 -1.99
N MET A 122 -3.60 -11.28 -1.72
CA MET A 122 -4.32 -12.12 -0.77
C MET A 122 -4.50 -13.53 -1.32
N GLU A 123 -4.69 -13.64 -2.62
CA GLU A 123 -4.83 -14.92 -3.25
C GLU A 123 -3.54 -15.72 -3.14
N GLN A 124 -2.40 -15.09 -3.38
CA GLN A 124 -1.13 -15.76 -3.27
C GLN A 124 -0.84 -16.21 -1.85
N GLY A 125 -1.17 -15.39 -0.89
CA GLY A 125 -0.95 -15.75 0.50
C GLY A 125 -1.77 -16.97 0.92
N ASN A 126 -2.91 -17.16 0.29
CA ASN A 126 -3.78 -18.26 0.65
C ASN A 126 -3.51 -19.54 -0.11
N LEU A 127 -2.81 -19.47 -1.20
CA LEU A 127 -2.57 -20.64 -2.01
C LEU A 127 -1.53 -21.58 -1.46
N ALA A 128 -0.70 -21.08 -0.59
CA ALA A 128 0.41 -21.88 -0.13
C ALA A 128 -0.01 -23.05 0.74
N ASP A 129 -1.17 -22.98 1.37
CA ASP A 129 -1.41 -23.91 2.42
C ASP A 129 -2.88 -24.07 2.68
N TYR A 130 -3.53 -24.95 1.99
CA TYR A 130 -4.92 -25.21 2.29
C TYR A 130 -5.26 -26.66 1.98
N VAL A 131 -6.36 -27.10 2.55
CA VAL A 131 -6.81 -28.46 2.42
C VAL A 131 -8.23 -28.43 1.93
N LEU A 132 -8.53 -29.27 0.99
CA LEU A 132 -9.89 -29.36 0.46
C LEU A 132 -10.80 -30.10 1.40
#